data_54309cd1266b47ef1f5aaf0679fe378b
#
_entry.id   54309cd1266b47ef1f5aaf0679fe378b
#
_cell.length_a   1.000
_cell.length_b   1.000
_cell.length_c   1.000
_cell.angle_alpha   90.00
_cell.angle_beta   90.00
_cell.angle_gamma   90.00
#
_symmetry.space_group_name_H-M   'P 1'
#
loop_
_entity.id
_entity.type
_entity.pdbx_description
1 polymer ?
#
loop_
_entity_poly.entity_id
_entity_poly.type
_entity_poly.pdbx_seq_one_letter_code
_entity_poly.pdbx_strand_id
1 'polypeptide(L)'
;MQYTFAHVDQPLNLLIMLVLGHFLVDFPLQGDKMAVEKCPGKDVTLNWRWWLTAHAATHGFMVAVLTGVPFLGLAEMLVHGLIDFGKCRFGYKLIVDQALHWSCKMIWVACVTVMH
;
A
#
# COMPACT_ATOMS: atom_id res chain seq x y z
N MET A 1 -24.13 6.63 -10.56
CA MET A 1 -22.93 6.32 -9.81
C MET A 1 -22.87 7.17 -8.55
N GLN A 2 -22.76 6.54 -7.43
CA GLN A 2 -22.60 7.25 -6.16
C GLN A 2 -21.23 7.01 -5.59
N TYR A 3 -20.67 8.06 -5.01
CA TYR A 3 -19.47 7.95 -4.22
C TYR A 3 -19.83 8.15 -2.76
N THR A 4 -19.29 7.31 -1.90
CA THR A 4 -19.26 7.61 -0.49
C THR A 4 -17.93 8.28 -0.19
N PHE A 5 -17.84 8.91 0.96
CA PHE A 5 -16.55 9.46 1.40
C PHE A 5 -15.53 8.33 1.56
N ALA A 6 -16.02 7.13 1.89
CA ALA A 6 -15.16 6.02 2.28
C ALA A 6 -14.70 5.13 1.13
N HIS A 7 -15.49 5.03 0.04
CA HIS A 7 -15.08 4.15 -1.06
C HIS A 7 -15.61 4.66 -2.40
N VAL A 8 -15.04 4.10 -3.48
CA VAL A 8 -15.33 4.48 -4.85
C VAL A 8 -15.69 3.22 -5.64
N ASP A 9 -16.84 3.20 -6.30
CA ASP A 9 -17.35 2.01 -6.98
C ASP A 9 -16.90 1.89 -8.43
N GLN A 10 -16.76 3.02 -9.12
CA GLN A 10 -16.42 2.99 -10.54
C GLN A 10 -14.95 2.63 -10.74
N PRO A 11 -14.64 1.61 -11.60
CA PRO A 11 -13.28 1.06 -11.69
C PRO A 11 -12.20 2.08 -12.02
N LEU A 12 -12.41 2.95 -13.01
CA LEU A 12 -11.38 3.94 -13.35
C LEU A 12 -11.15 4.94 -12.22
N ASN A 13 -12.23 5.41 -11.61
CA ASN A 13 -12.11 6.35 -10.48
C ASN A 13 -11.46 5.68 -9.28
N LEU A 14 -11.76 4.42 -9.05
CA LEU A 14 -11.12 3.65 -7.99
C LEU A 14 -9.61 3.52 -8.23
N LEU A 15 -9.21 3.21 -9.46
CA LEU A 15 -7.80 3.11 -9.81
C LEU A 15 -7.07 4.43 -9.55
N ILE A 16 -7.67 5.53 -10.02
CA ILE A 16 -7.10 6.87 -9.79
C ILE A 16 -6.92 7.13 -8.30
N MET A 17 -7.95 6.86 -7.50
CA MET A 17 -7.88 7.10 -6.05
C MET A 17 -6.87 6.20 -5.36
N LEU A 18 -6.76 4.95 -5.80
CA LEU A 18 -5.76 4.03 -5.23
C LEU A 18 -4.34 4.48 -5.54
N VAL A 19 -4.09 4.96 -6.76
CA VAL A 19 -2.76 5.46 -7.12
C VAL A 19 -2.42 6.74 -6.35
N LEU A 20 -3.36 7.68 -6.28
CA LEU A 20 -3.16 8.91 -5.50
C LEU A 20 -2.95 8.59 -4.02
N GLY A 21 -3.75 7.68 -3.47
CA GLY A 21 -3.61 7.25 -2.08
C GLY A 21 -2.28 6.55 -1.82
N HIS A 22 -1.83 5.75 -2.77
CA HIS A 22 -0.53 5.10 -2.67
C HIS A 22 0.59 6.14 -2.54
N PHE A 23 0.59 7.16 -3.39
CA PHE A 23 1.60 8.22 -3.30
C PHE A 23 1.53 8.96 -1.98
N LEU A 24 0.32 9.26 -1.51
CA LEU A 24 0.14 9.95 -0.22
C LEU A 24 0.74 9.15 0.93
N VAL A 25 0.48 7.85 0.98
CA VAL A 25 0.94 6.99 2.08
C VAL A 25 2.42 6.67 1.95
N ASP A 26 2.91 6.46 0.72
CA ASP A 26 4.28 5.99 0.50
C ASP A 26 5.33 7.11 0.68
N PHE A 27 4.94 8.35 0.51
CA PHE A 27 5.87 9.48 0.60
C PHE A 27 5.54 10.39 1.80
N PRO A 28 4.55 11.28 1.76
CA PRO A 28 4.35 12.20 2.90
C PRO A 28 4.07 11.51 4.23
N LEU A 29 3.26 10.45 4.24
CA LEU A 29 2.86 9.80 5.49
C LEU A 29 3.87 8.79 5.99
N GLN A 30 4.83 8.39 5.17
CA GLN A 30 5.84 7.44 5.61
C GLN A 30 6.85 8.07 6.56
N GLY A 31 7.33 9.27 6.24
CA GLY A 31 8.37 9.92 7.02
C GLY A 31 9.75 9.28 6.83
N ASP A 32 10.80 10.05 7.12
CA ASP A 32 12.17 9.60 6.89
C ASP A 32 12.58 8.45 7.79
N LYS A 33 12.20 8.52 9.06
CA LYS A 33 12.56 7.50 10.04
C LYS A 33 11.96 6.14 9.67
N MET A 34 10.68 6.12 9.34
CA MET A 34 10.00 4.90 8.91
C MET A 34 10.61 4.35 7.62
N ALA A 35 10.93 5.23 6.66
CA ALA A 35 11.51 4.83 5.39
C ALA A 35 12.83 4.07 5.56
N VAL A 36 13.63 4.47 6.54
CA VAL A 36 14.91 3.82 6.82
C VAL A 36 14.76 2.64 7.76
N GLU A 37 14.06 2.84 8.88
CA GLU A 37 14.05 1.86 9.97
C GLU A 37 13.13 0.67 9.73
N LYS A 38 12.29 0.72 8.71
CA LYS A 38 11.49 -0.46 8.33
C LYS A 38 12.31 -1.57 7.69
N CYS A 39 13.58 -1.32 7.42
CA CYS A 39 14.49 -2.31 6.86
C CYS A 39 15.28 -3.01 7.94
N PRO A 40 15.37 -4.35 7.92
CA PRO A 40 16.15 -5.10 8.91
C PRO A 40 17.60 -4.62 8.96
N GLY A 41 18.11 -4.41 10.16
CA GLY A 41 19.48 -3.97 10.36
C GLY A 41 19.69 -2.47 10.30
N LYS A 42 18.68 -1.70 9.91
CA LYS A 42 18.75 -0.24 9.86
C LYS A 42 17.88 0.43 10.92
N ASP A 43 17.22 -0.36 11.72
CA ASP A 43 16.37 0.12 12.80
C ASP A 43 17.21 0.52 14.01
N VAL A 44 16.90 1.69 14.56
CA VAL A 44 17.63 2.27 15.71
C VAL A 44 16.68 2.50 16.87
N THR A 45 15.52 3.11 16.63
CA THR A 45 14.60 3.52 17.69
C THR A 45 13.59 2.46 18.07
N LEU A 46 13.18 1.65 17.10
CA LEU A 46 12.16 0.62 17.27
C LEU A 46 12.48 -0.51 16.33
N ASN A 47 12.16 -1.75 16.70
CA ASN A 47 12.44 -2.89 15.85
C ASN A 47 11.80 -2.69 14.47
N TRP A 48 12.52 -3.07 13.41
CA TRP A 48 12.08 -2.86 12.02
C TRP A 48 10.71 -3.48 11.72
N ARG A 49 10.34 -4.57 12.42
CA ARG A 49 9.05 -5.24 12.20
C ARG A 49 7.88 -4.34 12.55
N TRP A 50 8.02 -3.51 13.59
CA TRP A 50 7.00 -2.54 13.95
C TRP A 50 6.85 -1.46 12.89
N TRP A 51 7.99 -0.93 12.43
CA TRP A 51 7.99 0.10 11.38
C TRP A 51 7.37 -0.43 10.09
N LEU A 52 7.80 -1.62 9.65
CA LEU A 52 7.30 -2.23 8.41
C LEU A 52 5.81 -2.55 8.54
N THR A 53 5.39 -3.12 9.65
CA THR A 53 3.98 -3.44 9.89
C THR A 53 3.13 -2.18 9.89
N ALA A 54 3.57 -1.12 10.56
CA ALA A 54 2.84 0.15 10.61
C ALA A 54 2.68 0.75 9.20
N HIS A 55 3.75 0.75 8.41
CA HIS A 55 3.70 1.27 7.05
C HIS A 55 2.77 0.43 6.17
N ALA A 56 2.91 -0.88 6.22
CA ALA A 56 2.07 -1.79 5.45
C ALA A 56 0.60 -1.68 5.86
N ALA A 57 0.33 -1.55 7.17
CA ALA A 57 -1.02 -1.39 7.68
C ALA A 57 -1.65 -0.08 7.23
N THR A 58 -0.88 1.00 7.13
CA THR A 58 -1.37 2.28 6.63
C THR A 58 -1.83 2.14 5.17
N HIS A 59 -1.05 1.45 4.34
CA HIS A 59 -1.45 1.14 2.97
C HIS A 59 -2.69 0.25 2.94
N GLY A 60 -2.73 -0.77 3.78
CA GLY A 60 -3.89 -1.65 3.88
C GLY A 60 -5.16 -0.91 4.26
N PHE A 61 -5.06 0.01 5.21
CA PHE A 61 -6.19 0.83 5.63
C PHE A 61 -6.69 1.69 4.46
N MET A 62 -5.78 2.32 3.74
CA MET A 62 -6.14 3.13 2.57
C MET A 62 -6.89 2.31 1.53
N VAL A 63 -6.41 1.12 1.21
CA VAL A 63 -7.07 0.24 0.25
C VAL A 63 -8.45 -0.20 0.77
N ALA A 64 -8.55 -0.58 2.04
CA ALA A 64 -9.81 -0.98 2.64
C ALA A 64 -10.86 0.13 2.57
N VAL A 65 -10.45 1.37 2.88
CA VAL A 65 -11.36 2.53 2.84
C VAL A 65 -11.82 2.81 1.43
N LEU A 66 -10.90 2.83 0.47
CA LEU A 66 -11.25 3.21 -0.92
C LEU A 66 -12.03 2.12 -1.64
N THR A 67 -11.74 0.85 -1.39
CA THR A 67 -12.47 -0.25 -2.03
C THR A 67 -13.76 -0.62 -1.29
N GLY A 68 -13.84 -0.28 0.00
CA GLY A 68 -14.93 -0.73 0.85
C GLY A 68 -14.83 -2.20 1.23
N VAL A 69 -13.69 -2.85 0.98
CA VAL A 69 -13.49 -4.28 1.22
C VAL A 69 -12.32 -4.48 2.17
N PRO A 70 -12.58 -4.72 3.47
CA PRO A 70 -11.50 -4.89 4.46
C PRO A 70 -10.51 -6.01 4.11
N PHE A 71 -10.97 -7.09 3.50
CA PHE A 71 -10.07 -8.18 3.12
C PHE A 71 -9.05 -7.77 2.06
N LEU A 72 -9.43 -6.85 1.15
CA LEU A 72 -8.47 -6.30 0.20
C LEU A 72 -7.44 -5.44 0.91
N GLY A 73 -7.84 -4.76 1.98
CA GLY A 73 -6.91 -4.02 2.84
C GLY A 73 -5.88 -4.95 3.49
N LEU A 74 -6.33 -6.09 4.01
CA LEU A 74 -5.40 -7.08 4.57
C LEU A 74 -4.48 -7.65 3.51
N ALA A 75 -5.00 -7.93 2.32
CA ALA A 75 -4.19 -8.42 1.20
C ALA A 75 -3.13 -7.39 0.80
N GLU A 76 -3.51 -6.11 0.72
CA GLU A 76 -2.55 -5.03 0.45
C GLU A 76 -1.47 -4.98 1.53
N MET A 77 -1.87 -5.05 2.79
CA MET A 77 -0.92 -5.01 3.90
C MET A 77 0.13 -6.10 3.78
N LEU A 78 -0.30 -7.33 3.49
CA LEU A 78 0.62 -8.47 3.36
C LEU A 78 1.54 -8.32 2.15
N VAL A 79 0.98 -8.00 0.99
CA VAL A 79 1.75 -7.87 -0.25
C VAL A 79 2.67 -6.66 -0.18
N HIS A 80 2.18 -5.54 0.35
CA HIS A 80 2.98 -4.33 0.49
C HIS A 80 4.19 -4.58 1.39
N GLY A 81 3.97 -5.26 2.50
CA GLY A 81 5.04 -5.62 3.42
C GLY A 81 6.08 -6.52 2.76
N LEU A 82 5.62 -7.51 1.97
CA LEU A 82 6.52 -8.41 1.25
C LEU A 82 7.35 -7.67 0.20
N ILE A 83 6.74 -6.76 -0.57
CA ILE A 83 7.45 -5.98 -1.58
C ILE A 83 8.49 -5.08 -0.92
N ASP A 84 8.11 -4.38 0.14
CA ASP A 84 9.03 -3.50 0.86
C ASP A 84 10.16 -4.27 1.52
N PHE A 85 9.87 -5.41 2.12
CA PHE A 85 10.90 -6.27 2.68
C PHE A 85 11.86 -6.74 1.59
N GLY A 86 11.34 -7.13 0.43
CA GLY A 86 12.15 -7.52 -0.71
C GLY A 86 13.04 -6.39 -1.19
N LYS A 87 12.52 -5.16 -1.22
CA LYS A 87 13.33 -3.99 -1.58
C LYS A 87 14.47 -3.79 -0.59
N CYS A 88 14.19 -3.90 0.70
CA CYS A 88 15.22 -3.79 1.72
C CYS A 88 16.32 -4.85 1.55
N ARG A 89 15.93 -6.08 1.21
CA ARG A 89 16.85 -7.21 1.12
C ARG A 89 17.61 -7.25 -0.21
N PHE A 90 16.90 -6.99 -1.33
CA PHE A 90 17.49 -7.14 -2.67
C PHE A 90 17.86 -5.82 -3.32
N GLY A 91 17.38 -4.71 -2.77
CA GLY A 91 17.78 -3.37 -3.23
C GLY A 91 17.32 -3.01 -4.62
N TYR A 92 16.14 -3.50 -5.08
CA TYR A 92 15.70 -3.13 -6.42
C TYR A 92 15.35 -1.64 -6.51
N LYS A 93 15.42 -1.13 -7.75
CA LYS A 93 15.28 0.29 -8.03
C LYS A 93 13.89 0.79 -7.68
N LEU A 94 13.80 2.09 -7.40
CA LEU A 94 12.53 2.74 -7.06
C LEU A 94 11.45 2.47 -8.11
N ILE A 95 11.79 2.53 -9.40
CA ILE A 95 10.79 2.29 -10.44
C ILE A 95 10.23 0.86 -10.41
N VAL A 96 11.06 -0.12 -10.09
CA VAL A 96 10.63 -1.52 -9.94
C VAL A 96 9.72 -1.66 -8.74
N ASP A 97 10.11 -1.07 -7.62
CA ASP A 97 9.31 -1.06 -6.40
C ASP A 97 7.93 -0.45 -6.64
N GLN A 98 7.89 0.72 -7.26
CA GLN A 98 6.62 1.40 -7.53
C GLN A 98 5.77 0.63 -8.54
N ALA A 99 6.40 0.05 -9.57
CA ALA A 99 5.67 -0.75 -10.56
C ALA A 99 5.00 -1.97 -9.92
N LEU A 100 5.66 -2.63 -8.96
CA LEU A 100 5.08 -3.74 -8.23
C LEU A 100 3.86 -3.30 -7.42
N HIS A 101 3.97 -2.17 -6.73
CA HIS A 101 2.85 -1.63 -5.95
C HIS A 101 1.67 -1.20 -6.84
N TRP A 102 1.95 -0.56 -7.98
CA TRP A 102 0.89 -0.16 -8.92
C TRP A 102 0.20 -1.37 -9.51
N SER A 103 0.94 -2.45 -9.80
CA SER A 103 0.36 -3.70 -10.29
C SER A 103 -0.64 -4.27 -9.28
N CYS A 104 -0.32 -4.19 -7.99
CA CYS A 104 -1.25 -4.62 -6.93
C CYS A 104 -2.54 -3.79 -6.96
N LYS A 105 -2.43 -2.47 -7.16
CA LYS A 105 -3.62 -1.61 -7.24
C LYS A 105 -4.52 -2.00 -8.39
N MET A 106 -3.94 -2.34 -9.53
CA MET A 106 -4.71 -2.83 -10.69
C MET A 106 -5.42 -4.13 -10.36
N ILE A 107 -4.76 -5.03 -9.64
CA ILE A 107 -5.35 -6.29 -9.20
C ILE A 107 -6.54 -6.03 -8.27
N TRP A 108 -6.41 -5.09 -7.33
CA TRP A 108 -7.52 -4.76 -6.42
C TRP A 108 -8.71 -4.20 -7.18
N VAL A 109 -8.49 -3.35 -8.18
CA VAL A 109 -9.57 -2.84 -9.02
C VAL A 109 -10.27 -3.99 -9.75
N ALA A 110 -9.51 -4.93 -10.31
CA ALA A 110 -10.08 -6.09 -10.97
C ALA A 110 -10.93 -6.93 -10.00
N CYS A 111 -10.44 -7.14 -8.77
CA CYS A 111 -11.17 -7.88 -7.75
C CYS A 111 -12.50 -7.21 -7.41
N VAL A 112 -12.50 -5.89 -7.21
CA VAL A 112 -13.72 -5.15 -6.90
C VAL A 112 -14.70 -5.24 -8.08
N THR A 113 -14.21 -5.13 -9.30
CA THR A 113 -15.04 -5.22 -10.50
C THR A 113 -15.73 -6.58 -10.61
N VAL A 114 -15.00 -7.65 -10.30
CA VAL A 114 -15.56 -9.02 -10.32
C VAL A 114 -16.58 -9.21 -9.19
N MET A 115 -16.37 -8.59 -8.05
CA MET A 115 -17.28 -8.71 -6.89
C MET A 115 -18.60 -7.97 -7.09
N HIS A 116 -18.65 -7.03 -8.00
CA HIS A 116 -19.84 -6.25 -8.33
C HIS A 116 -20.31 -6.57 -9.75
#